data_59e8bb4cfda88a5087d1fd060e276ab9
#
_entry.id   59e8bb4cfda88a5087d1fd060e276ab9
#
_cell.length_a   1.000
_cell.length_b   1.000
_cell.length_c   1.000
_cell.angle_alpha   90.00
_cell.angle_beta   90.00
_cell.angle_gamma   90.00
#
_symmetry.space_group_name_H-M   'P 1'
#
loop_
_entity.id
_entity.type
_entity.pdbx_description
1 polymer ?
#
loop_
_entity_poly.entity_id
_entity_poly.type
_entity_poly.pdbx_seq_one_letter_code
_entity_poly.pdbx_strand_id
1 'polypeptide(L)'
;MTQIKYDFGSGRSDPATFPVAALQAAATQVIEEQAEALTQYPGDLGHAGMRAAMARREEDREGIRIDPNHLLLTNGSMQGVTLTAEALQENRGDTVLVEEYCYPGTLSAYRSLKYDMVGIPLNEGGMCPDAVERELYRLHKEKRLPKFIYTISTYQNPTGFVMPKTRRLQIIEMAKHYGVPIVEDNCYADVHYDGPLEPAFYALDNDPNQIYLCSLSKILAPGLRLGYI
;
A
#
# COMPACT_ATOMS: atom_id res chain seq x y z
N MET A 1 34.38 -17.75 -6.75
CA MET A 1 32.98 -17.34 -6.47
C MET A 1 32.19 -17.58 -7.74
N THR A 2 31.18 -18.45 -7.69
CA THR A 2 30.32 -18.73 -8.84
C THR A 2 29.54 -17.45 -9.12
N GLN A 3 29.67 -16.89 -10.32
CA GLN A 3 28.93 -15.70 -10.72
C GLN A 3 27.43 -16.06 -10.76
N ILE A 4 26.61 -15.41 -9.94
CA ILE A 4 25.15 -15.60 -9.97
C ILE A 4 24.65 -15.06 -11.33
N LYS A 5 24.10 -15.96 -12.16
CA LYS A 5 23.65 -15.61 -13.50
C LYS A 5 22.33 -14.83 -13.51
N TYR A 6 21.49 -15.06 -12.49
CA TYR A 6 20.20 -14.40 -12.31
C TYR A 6 20.03 -13.99 -10.85
N ASP A 7 19.74 -12.71 -10.62
CA ASP A 7 19.50 -12.17 -9.28
C ASP A 7 18.05 -11.62 -9.22
N PHE A 8 17.19 -12.31 -8.49
CA PHE A 8 15.81 -11.91 -8.23
C PHE A 8 15.63 -11.27 -6.84
N GLY A 9 16.72 -11.08 -6.09
CA GLY A 9 16.64 -10.67 -4.67
C GLY A 9 16.32 -9.20 -4.46
N SER A 10 16.63 -8.32 -5.41
CA SER A 10 16.56 -6.88 -5.20
C SER A 10 15.26 -6.21 -5.64
N GLY A 11 14.41 -6.89 -6.44
CA GLY A 11 13.16 -6.34 -6.99
C GLY A 11 13.34 -5.03 -7.77
N ARG A 12 14.48 -4.88 -8.45
CA ARG A 12 14.81 -3.71 -9.29
C ARG A 12 14.27 -3.88 -10.69
N SER A 13 13.85 -2.76 -11.32
CA SER A 13 13.56 -2.73 -12.74
C SER A 13 14.85 -2.87 -13.57
N ASP A 14 14.75 -3.38 -14.78
CA ASP A 14 15.87 -3.41 -15.71
C ASP A 14 16.27 -1.97 -16.10
N PRO A 15 17.52 -1.54 -15.85
CA PRO A 15 17.97 -0.20 -16.21
C PRO A 15 17.81 0.12 -17.73
N ALA A 16 17.86 -0.89 -18.59
CA ALA A 16 17.69 -0.71 -20.04
C ALA A 16 16.27 -0.28 -20.43
N THR A 17 15.28 -0.58 -19.59
CA THR A 17 13.88 -0.20 -19.84
C THR A 17 13.51 1.17 -19.26
N PHE A 18 14.43 1.83 -18.54
CA PHE A 18 14.15 3.14 -17.94
C PHE A 18 13.95 4.22 -19.00
N PRO A 19 12.81 4.93 -19.02
CA PRO A 19 12.42 5.79 -20.13
C PRO A 19 13.08 7.17 -20.04
N VAL A 20 14.41 7.24 -20.22
CA VAL A 20 15.22 8.47 -20.07
C VAL A 20 14.68 9.61 -20.93
N ALA A 21 14.47 9.38 -22.22
CA ALA A 21 14.05 10.43 -23.14
C ALA A 21 12.65 10.98 -22.81
N ALA A 22 11.72 10.10 -22.42
CA ALA A 22 10.37 10.51 -22.04
C ALA A 22 10.39 11.34 -20.75
N LEU A 23 11.19 10.94 -19.75
CA LEU A 23 11.32 11.68 -18.51
C LEU A 23 12.02 13.04 -18.70
N GLN A 24 13.03 13.10 -19.57
CA GLN A 24 13.67 14.39 -19.93
C GLN A 24 12.67 15.33 -20.58
N ALA A 25 11.88 14.84 -21.55
CA ALA A 25 10.85 15.64 -22.21
C ALA A 25 9.78 16.12 -21.23
N ALA A 26 9.28 15.23 -20.36
CA ALA A 26 8.29 15.59 -19.33
C ALA A 26 8.83 16.60 -18.33
N ALA A 27 10.07 16.45 -17.88
CA ALA A 27 10.72 17.41 -16.97
C ALA A 27 10.89 18.80 -17.62
N THR A 28 11.31 18.85 -18.87
CA THR A 28 11.43 20.10 -19.63
C THR A 28 10.08 20.79 -19.74
N GLN A 29 9.05 20.06 -20.16
CA GLN A 29 7.69 20.57 -20.29
C GLN A 29 7.15 21.12 -18.98
N VAL A 30 7.30 20.39 -17.87
CA VAL A 30 6.83 20.83 -16.53
C VAL A 30 7.55 22.09 -16.10
N ILE A 31 8.87 22.21 -16.34
CA ILE A 31 9.63 23.40 -15.98
C ILE A 31 9.17 24.61 -16.83
N GLU A 32 8.92 24.42 -18.13
CA GLU A 32 8.47 25.49 -19.00
C GLU A 32 7.04 25.95 -18.68
N GLU A 33 6.12 25.01 -18.42
CA GLU A 33 4.70 25.30 -18.22
C GLU A 33 4.34 25.68 -16.78
N GLN A 34 5.10 25.19 -15.80
CA GLN A 34 4.78 25.28 -14.38
C GLN A 34 5.91 25.89 -13.51
N ALA A 35 6.80 26.66 -14.11
CA ALA A 35 7.93 27.27 -13.39
C ALA A 35 7.48 28.05 -12.15
N GLU A 36 6.40 28.81 -12.23
CA GLU A 36 5.84 29.55 -11.09
C GLU A 36 5.37 28.61 -9.96
N ALA A 37 4.67 27.52 -10.32
CA ALA A 37 4.20 26.54 -9.35
C ALA A 37 5.35 25.83 -8.61
N LEU A 38 6.52 25.67 -9.26
CA LEU A 38 7.70 25.07 -8.62
C LEU A 38 8.33 26.00 -7.55
N THR A 39 7.96 27.27 -7.50
CA THR A 39 8.39 28.23 -6.47
C THR A 39 7.44 28.29 -5.28
N GLN A 40 6.34 27.54 -5.32
CA GLN A 40 5.31 27.51 -4.30
C GLN A 40 5.31 26.16 -3.56
N TYR A 41 4.85 26.15 -2.32
CA TYR A 41 4.55 24.90 -1.63
C TYR A 41 3.27 24.27 -2.20
N PRO A 42 3.27 22.98 -2.54
CA PRO A 42 2.14 22.34 -3.24
C PRO A 42 0.92 22.06 -2.34
N GLY A 43 0.95 22.49 -1.08
CA GLY A 43 -0.07 22.18 -0.07
C GLY A 43 0.19 20.84 0.63
N ASP A 44 -0.64 20.55 1.64
CA ASP A 44 -0.43 19.42 2.54
C ASP A 44 -0.57 18.04 1.86
N LEU A 45 -1.40 17.96 0.82
CA LEU A 45 -1.65 16.72 0.07
C LEU A 45 -0.67 16.50 -1.09
N GLY A 46 0.17 17.48 -1.39
CA GLY A 46 1.09 17.45 -2.52
C GLY A 46 0.46 17.94 -3.83
N HIS A 47 1.20 17.89 -4.93
CA HIS A 47 0.87 18.47 -6.22
C HIS A 47 -0.49 18.01 -6.78
N ALA A 48 -1.42 18.93 -6.98
CA ALA A 48 -2.80 18.62 -7.37
C ALA A 48 -2.91 17.88 -8.72
N GLY A 49 -2.10 18.25 -9.71
CA GLY A 49 -2.06 17.57 -11.01
C GLY A 49 -1.62 16.09 -10.90
N MET A 50 -0.65 15.80 -10.03
CA MET A 50 -0.21 14.42 -9.79
C MET A 50 -1.31 13.63 -9.06
N ARG A 51 -1.97 14.20 -8.05
CA ARG A 51 -3.10 13.55 -7.36
C ARG A 51 -4.24 13.24 -8.33
N ALA A 52 -4.60 14.19 -9.21
CA ALA A 52 -5.60 13.98 -10.23
C ALA A 52 -5.21 12.88 -11.24
N ALA A 53 -3.93 12.78 -11.61
CA ALA A 53 -3.44 11.72 -12.48
C ALA A 53 -3.50 10.34 -11.79
N MET A 54 -3.16 10.27 -10.49
CA MET A 54 -3.26 9.02 -9.73
C MET A 54 -4.72 8.61 -9.50
N ALA A 55 -5.62 9.56 -9.20
CA ALA A 55 -7.04 9.28 -9.10
C ALA A 55 -7.60 8.64 -10.39
N ARG A 56 -7.32 9.24 -11.54
CA ARG A 56 -7.74 8.66 -12.84
C ARG A 56 -7.17 7.26 -13.06
N ARG A 57 -5.90 7.06 -12.72
CA ARG A 57 -5.25 5.75 -12.85
C ARG A 57 -5.94 4.67 -11.99
N GLU A 58 -6.32 5.02 -10.77
CA GLU A 58 -7.08 4.11 -9.88
C GLU A 58 -8.50 3.90 -10.40
N GLU A 59 -9.18 4.94 -10.90
CA GLU A 59 -10.49 4.84 -11.55
C GLU A 59 -10.46 3.88 -12.75
N ASP A 60 -9.45 4.01 -13.62
CA ASP A 60 -9.27 3.15 -14.79
C ASP A 60 -9.06 1.68 -14.40
N ARG A 61 -8.35 1.43 -13.29
CA ARG A 61 -8.08 0.07 -12.80
C ARG A 61 -9.25 -0.55 -12.06
N GLU A 62 -9.87 0.19 -11.15
CA GLU A 62 -10.88 -0.34 -10.22
C GLU A 62 -12.32 -0.13 -10.69
N GLY A 63 -12.53 0.75 -11.68
CA GLY A 63 -13.87 1.07 -12.20
C GLY A 63 -14.75 1.89 -11.26
N ILE A 64 -14.16 2.53 -10.25
CA ILE A 64 -14.87 3.40 -9.30
C ILE A 64 -14.25 4.81 -9.30
N ARG A 65 -15.09 5.82 -9.05
CA ARG A 65 -14.63 7.20 -9.01
C ARG A 65 -13.82 7.49 -7.75
N ILE A 66 -12.66 8.14 -7.93
CA ILE A 66 -11.75 8.55 -6.87
C ILE A 66 -11.69 10.09 -6.80
N ASP A 67 -11.96 10.67 -5.63
CA ASP A 67 -11.74 12.10 -5.41
C ASP A 67 -10.23 12.35 -5.19
N PRO A 68 -9.58 13.18 -6.04
CA PRO A 68 -8.17 13.54 -5.85
C PRO A 68 -7.85 14.20 -4.49
N ASN A 69 -8.86 14.71 -3.80
CA ASN A 69 -8.68 15.30 -2.46
C ASN A 69 -8.60 14.26 -1.34
N HIS A 70 -8.88 13.01 -1.65
CA HIS A 70 -8.64 11.88 -0.74
C HIS A 70 -7.27 11.23 -0.96
N LEU A 71 -6.44 11.80 -1.84
CA LEU A 71 -5.09 11.30 -2.12
C LEU A 71 -4.03 12.23 -1.50
N LEU A 72 -3.08 11.61 -0.80
CA LEU A 72 -1.88 12.25 -0.25
C LEU A 72 -0.65 11.67 -0.95
N LEU A 73 0.18 12.52 -1.56
CA LEU A 73 1.46 12.11 -2.16
C LEU A 73 2.51 11.86 -1.09
N THR A 74 3.29 10.80 -1.28
CA THR A 74 4.34 10.40 -0.33
C THR A 74 5.68 10.16 -1.01
N ASN A 75 6.78 10.23 -0.25
CA ASN A 75 8.12 9.87 -0.70
C ASN A 75 8.30 8.33 -0.76
N GLY A 76 7.51 7.69 -1.64
CA GLY A 76 7.35 6.25 -1.74
C GLY A 76 6.41 5.68 -0.66
N SER A 77 5.91 4.44 -0.88
CA SER A 77 4.94 3.80 0.01
C SER A 77 5.42 3.66 1.46
N MET A 78 6.73 3.55 1.71
CA MET A 78 7.25 3.44 3.08
C MET A 78 6.98 4.69 3.93
N GLN A 79 6.96 5.88 3.33
CA GLN A 79 6.50 7.06 4.06
C GLN A 79 4.99 6.94 4.34
N GLY A 80 4.21 6.48 3.38
CA GLY A 80 2.78 6.21 3.57
C GLY A 80 2.53 5.21 4.71
N VAL A 81 3.25 4.09 4.73
CA VAL A 81 3.19 3.10 5.82
C VAL A 81 3.45 3.74 7.18
N THR A 82 4.49 4.57 7.27
CA THR A 82 4.87 5.21 8.55
C THR A 82 3.85 6.26 8.97
N LEU A 83 3.47 7.17 8.08
CA LEU A 83 2.48 8.22 8.36
C LEU A 83 1.12 7.66 8.77
N THR A 84 0.65 6.62 8.07
CA THR A 84 -0.61 5.94 8.42
C THR A 84 -0.52 5.32 9.81
N ALA A 85 0.58 4.64 10.12
CA ALA A 85 0.76 4.04 11.43
C ALA A 85 0.87 5.11 12.54
N GLU A 86 1.59 6.21 12.31
CA GLU A 86 1.67 7.34 13.25
C GLU A 86 0.31 7.99 13.49
N ALA A 87 -0.48 8.20 12.43
CA ALA A 87 -1.80 8.82 12.51
C ALA A 87 -2.82 7.95 13.27
N LEU A 88 -2.71 6.63 13.18
CA LEU A 88 -3.60 5.68 13.85
C LEU A 88 -3.14 5.30 15.26
N GLN A 89 -1.91 5.66 15.64
CA GLN A 89 -1.37 5.34 16.96
C GLN A 89 -1.88 6.32 18.03
N GLU A 90 -2.45 5.80 19.09
CA GLU A 90 -2.81 6.59 20.28
C GLU A 90 -1.78 6.42 21.40
N ASN A 91 -1.26 5.19 21.56
CA ASN A 91 -0.35 4.86 22.64
C ASN A 91 0.79 3.95 22.15
N ARG A 92 1.95 4.02 22.82
CA ARG A 92 2.99 3.00 22.64
C ARG A 92 2.48 1.65 23.10
N GLY A 93 2.68 0.62 22.32
CA GLY A 93 2.17 -0.72 22.57
C GLY A 93 0.77 -0.97 22.03
N ASP A 94 0.20 -0.02 21.28
CA ASP A 94 -1.01 -0.28 20.49
C ASP A 94 -0.80 -1.49 19.57
N THR A 95 -1.83 -2.29 19.39
CA THR A 95 -1.76 -3.53 18.61
C THR A 95 -2.02 -3.27 17.13
N VAL A 96 -1.35 -4.00 16.27
CA VAL A 96 -1.63 -4.09 14.83
C VAL A 96 -1.66 -5.57 14.40
N LEU A 97 -2.64 -5.93 13.56
CA LEU A 97 -2.60 -7.23 12.89
C LEU A 97 -1.76 -7.10 11.62
N VAL A 98 -0.80 -8.01 11.44
CA VAL A 98 0.06 -8.08 10.25
C VAL A 98 0.08 -9.51 9.74
N GLU A 99 0.46 -9.70 8.50
CA GLU A 99 0.74 -11.04 7.97
C GLU A 99 1.96 -11.66 8.68
N GLU A 100 1.94 -12.95 9.01
CA GLU A 100 3.04 -13.62 9.71
C GLU A 100 4.36 -13.57 8.94
N TYR A 101 4.28 -13.59 7.60
CA TYR A 101 5.38 -13.27 6.69
C TYR A 101 5.05 -11.95 6.02
N CYS A 102 5.81 -10.92 6.31
CA CYS A 102 5.54 -9.56 5.86
C CYS A 102 6.82 -8.87 5.42
N TYR A 103 6.70 -7.84 4.61
CA TYR A 103 7.84 -7.05 4.17
C TYR A 103 8.64 -6.49 5.35
N PRO A 104 9.97 -6.78 5.45
CA PRO A 104 10.76 -6.38 6.61
C PRO A 104 10.81 -4.87 6.87
N GLY A 105 10.65 -4.05 5.82
CA GLY A 105 10.62 -2.59 5.95
C GLY A 105 9.41 -2.13 6.77
N THR A 106 8.22 -2.66 6.49
CA THR A 106 7.00 -2.37 7.25
C THR A 106 7.11 -2.82 8.69
N LEU A 107 7.59 -4.05 8.93
CA LEU A 107 7.79 -4.56 10.29
C LEU A 107 8.80 -3.70 11.07
N SER A 108 9.82 -3.17 10.41
CA SER A 108 10.80 -2.27 11.04
C SER A 108 10.17 -0.92 11.40
N ALA A 109 9.31 -0.36 10.55
CA ALA A 109 8.59 0.87 10.84
C ALA A 109 7.67 0.69 12.06
N TYR A 110 6.85 -0.36 12.09
CA TYR A 110 5.95 -0.63 13.21
C TYR A 110 6.70 -0.93 14.51
N ARG A 111 7.83 -1.63 14.44
CA ARG A 111 8.71 -1.86 15.59
C ARG A 111 9.32 -0.55 16.12
N SER A 112 9.72 0.37 15.24
CA SER A 112 10.21 1.71 15.61
C SER A 112 9.16 2.50 16.37
N LEU A 113 7.91 2.44 15.92
CA LEU A 113 6.76 3.08 16.55
C LEU A 113 6.29 2.35 17.81
N LYS A 114 6.89 1.20 18.14
CA LYS A 114 6.54 0.39 19.32
C LYS A 114 5.13 -0.22 19.26
N TYR A 115 4.65 -0.55 18.09
CA TYR A 115 3.46 -1.38 17.97
C TYR A 115 3.70 -2.80 18.50
N ASP A 116 2.67 -3.37 19.11
CA ASP A 116 2.55 -4.80 19.40
C ASP A 116 1.98 -5.50 18.17
N MET A 117 2.84 -6.21 17.45
CA MET A 117 2.47 -6.84 16.17
C MET A 117 1.95 -8.26 16.41
N VAL A 118 0.73 -8.53 16.00
CA VAL A 118 0.13 -9.86 16.02
C VAL A 118 0.14 -10.43 14.60
N GLY A 119 0.90 -11.51 14.39
CA GLY A 119 1.04 -12.18 13.10
C GLY A 119 -0.18 -13.06 12.79
N ILE A 120 -0.78 -12.87 11.62
CA ILE A 120 -1.88 -13.68 11.11
C ILE A 120 -1.34 -14.71 10.11
N PRO A 121 -1.60 -16.01 10.30
CA PRO A 121 -1.16 -17.04 9.37
C PRO A 121 -1.61 -16.80 7.93
N LEU A 122 -0.74 -17.18 6.99
CA LEU A 122 -1.00 -17.12 5.55
C LEU A 122 -1.19 -18.53 4.97
N ASN A 123 -1.98 -18.63 3.92
CA ASN A 123 -2.01 -19.74 2.99
C ASN A 123 -2.08 -19.21 1.55
N GLU A 124 -2.24 -20.05 0.55
CA GLU A 124 -2.24 -19.66 -0.88
C GLU A 124 -3.22 -18.53 -1.25
N GLY A 125 -4.25 -18.30 -0.45
CA GLY A 125 -5.15 -17.16 -0.58
C GLY A 125 -4.79 -15.95 0.29
N GLY A 126 -3.58 -15.86 0.84
CA GLY A 126 -3.16 -14.78 1.72
C GLY A 126 -3.60 -14.95 3.18
N MET A 127 -3.86 -13.86 3.88
CA MET A 127 -4.24 -13.83 5.31
C MET A 127 -5.47 -14.70 5.60
N CYS A 128 -5.39 -15.62 6.58
CA CYS A 128 -6.46 -16.56 6.91
C CYS A 128 -7.61 -15.86 7.65
N PRO A 129 -8.86 -15.81 7.11
CA PRO A 129 -9.99 -15.13 7.74
C PRO A 129 -10.32 -15.65 9.14
N ASP A 130 -10.34 -16.97 9.33
CA ASP A 130 -10.63 -17.58 10.64
C ASP A 130 -9.61 -17.16 11.72
N ALA A 131 -8.37 -16.92 11.32
CA ALA A 131 -7.34 -16.43 12.22
C ALA A 131 -7.53 -14.94 12.53
N VAL A 132 -7.93 -14.13 11.54
CA VAL A 132 -8.31 -12.73 11.75
C VAL A 132 -9.46 -12.63 12.73
N GLU A 133 -10.53 -13.40 12.53
CA GLU A 133 -11.70 -13.40 13.42
C GLU A 133 -11.32 -13.79 14.84
N ARG A 134 -10.56 -14.87 15.00
CA ARG A 134 -10.11 -15.35 16.30
C ARG A 134 -9.29 -14.28 17.04
N GLU A 135 -8.34 -13.64 16.35
CA GLU A 135 -7.48 -12.61 16.98
C GLU A 135 -8.25 -11.32 17.28
N LEU A 136 -9.16 -10.88 16.41
CA LEU A 136 -10.04 -9.74 16.67
C LEU A 136 -10.93 -10.00 17.88
N TYR A 137 -11.54 -11.19 17.98
CA TYR A 137 -12.35 -11.58 19.12
C TYR A 137 -11.52 -11.61 20.43
N ARG A 138 -10.33 -12.23 20.40
CA ARG A 138 -9.43 -12.30 21.55
C ARG A 138 -9.04 -10.92 22.04
N LEU A 139 -8.56 -10.06 21.12
CA LEU A 139 -8.10 -8.70 21.41
C LEU A 139 -9.26 -7.80 21.88
N HIS A 140 -10.46 -7.99 21.33
CA HIS A 140 -11.66 -7.31 21.81
C HIS A 140 -11.95 -7.65 23.28
N LYS A 141 -11.90 -8.94 23.67
CA LYS A 141 -12.09 -9.37 25.06
C LYS A 141 -11.02 -8.81 26.01
N GLU A 142 -9.79 -8.66 25.52
CA GLU A 142 -8.67 -8.06 26.25
C GLU A 142 -8.73 -6.52 26.29
N LYS A 143 -9.69 -5.87 25.62
CA LYS A 143 -9.81 -4.41 25.44
C LYS A 143 -8.55 -3.81 24.76
N ARG A 144 -7.99 -4.53 23.83
CA ARG A 144 -6.78 -4.20 23.05
C ARG A 144 -7.02 -4.37 21.56
N LEU A 145 -8.19 -3.92 21.06
CA LEU A 145 -8.46 -3.98 19.62
C LEU A 145 -7.29 -3.40 18.82
N PRO A 146 -6.93 -4.03 17.70
CA PRO A 146 -5.84 -3.50 16.87
C PRO A 146 -6.25 -2.16 16.27
N LYS A 147 -5.28 -1.27 16.09
CA LYS A 147 -5.50 0.02 15.46
C LYS A 147 -5.80 -0.12 13.97
N PHE A 148 -5.27 -1.16 13.35
CA PHE A 148 -5.56 -1.52 11.96
C PHE A 148 -5.12 -2.95 11.65
N ILE A 149 -5.57 -3.44 10.50
CA ILE A 149 -5.10 -4.68 9.86
C ILE A 149 -4.25 -4.26 8.66
N TYR A 150 -2.98 -4.66 8.61
CA TYR A 150 -2.09 -4.41 7.49
C TYR A 150 -1.96 -5.67 6.62
N THR A 151 -2.12 -5.52 5.32
CA THR A 151 -1.96 -6.63 4.36
C THR A 151 -1.38 -6.17 3.03
N ILE A 152 -0.55 -7.03 2.40
CA ILE A 152 -0.16 -6.94 1.00
C ILE A 152 -1.04 -7.92 0.24
N SER A 153 -2.20 -7.48 -0.21
CA SER A 153 -3.26 -8.34 -0.73
C SER A 153 -3.00 -8.91 -2.12
N THR A 154 -2.12 -8.27 -2.90
CA THR A 154 -1.81 -8.63 -4.29
C THR A 154 -0.31 -8.84 -4.44
N TYR A 155 0.09 -10.06 -4.85
CA TYR A 155 1.49 -10.49 -4.95
C TYR A 155 2.27 -10.25 -3.65
N GLN A 156 1.73 -10.79 -2.58
CA GLN A 156 2.24 -10.67 -1.22
C GLN A 156 3.75 -10.88 -1.13
N ASN A 157 4.45 -10.01 -0.43
CA ASN A 157 5.89 -10.12 -0.23
C ASN A 157 6.20 -10.70 1.17
N PRO A 158 6.75 -11.94 1.26
CA PRO A 158 7.54 -12.62 0.22
C PRO A 158 6.84 -13.78 -0.49
N THR A 159 5.58 -14.10 -0.23
CA THR A 159 4.96 -15.35 -0.66
C THR A 159 4.50 -15.38 -2.13
N GLY A 160 4.26 -14.21 -2.73
CA GLY A 160 3.67 -14.09 -4.07
C GLY A 160 2.17 -14.38 -4.13
N PHE A 161 1.52 -14.65 -3.02
CA PHE A 161 0.09 -14.96 -2.98
C PHE A 161 -0.77 -13.76 -3.38
N VAL A 162 -1.93 -14.06 -3.98
CA VAL A 162 -2.96 -13.06 -4.28
C VAL A 162 -4.21 -13.42 -3.49
N MET A 163 -4.69 -12.47 -2.71
CA MET A 163 -5.89 -12.66 -1.90
C MET A 163 -7.13 -12.53 -2.79
N PRO A 164 -7.96 -13.59 -2.94
CA PRO A 164 -9.14 -13.54 -3.78
C PRO A 164 -10.21 -12.63 -3.18
N LYS A 165 -11.05 -12.05 -4.05
CA LYS A 165 -12.17 -11.14 -3.69
C LYS A 165 -13.02 -11.67 -2.54
N THR A 166 -13.37 -12.95 -2.56
CA THR A 166 -14.20 -13.57 -1.51
C THR A 166 -13.59 -13.44 -0.12
N ARG A 167 -12.27 -13.60 -0.04
CA ARG A 167 -11.53 -13.47 1.22
C ARG A 167 -11.39 -12.00 1.65
N ARG A 168 -11.16 -11.09 0.70
CA ARG A 168 -11.16 -9.64 0.99
C ARG A 168 -12.49 -9.22 1.61
N LEU A 169 -13.61 -9.66 1.05
CA LEU A 169 -14.95 -9.38 1.59
C LEU A 169 -15.13 -9.94 3.01
N GLN A 170 -14.66 -11.16 3.30
CA GLN A 170 -14.71 -11.72 4.65
C GLN A 170 -13.92 -10.86 5.66
N ILE A 171 -12.72 -10.41 5.29
CA ILE A 171 -11.90 -9.55 6.16
C ILE A 171 -12.56 -8.19 6.34
N ILE A 172 -13.16 -7.61 5.29
CA ILE A 172 -13.93 -6.35 5.37
C ILE A 172 -15.07 -6.49 6.39
N GLU A 173 -15.88 -7.54 6.30
CA GLU A 173 -17.00 -7.76 7.25
C GLU A 173 -16.52 -7.82 8.70
N MET A 174 -15.46 -8.57 8.97
CA MET A 174 -14.88 -8.67 10.30
C MET A 174 -14.31 -7.33 10.78
N ALA A 175 -13.55 -6.65 9.93
CA ALA A 175 -12.97 -5.35 10.25
C ALA A 175 -14.05 -4.32 10.59
N LYS A 176 -15.14 -4.28 9.81
CA LYS A 176 -16.31 -3.42 10.07
C LYS A 176 -17.01 -3.78 11.38
N HIS A 177 -17.20 -5.07 11.64
CA HIS A 177 -17.85 -5.53 12.87
C HIS A 177 -17.12 -5.03 14.13
N TYR A 178 -15.79 -4.99 14.09
CA TYR A 178 -14.97 -4.53 15.21
C TYR A 178 -14.57 -3.04 15.13
N GLY A 179 -14.90 -2.34 14.03
CA GLY A 179 -14.51 -0.96 13.81
C GLY A 179 -13.00 -0.77 13.60
N VAL A 180 -12.33 -1.76 13.00
CA VAL A 180 -10.88 -1.77 12.78
C VAL A 180 -10.57 -1.40 11.32
N PRO A 181 -9.78 -0.36 11.05
CA PRO A 181 -9.36 -0.01 9.69
C PRO A 181 -8.52 -1.09 9.03
N ILE A 182 -8.61 -1.17 7.68
CA ILE A 182 -7.71 -1.99 6.87
C ILE A 182 -6.73 -1.07 6.13
N VAL A 183 -5.45 -1.40 6.22
CA VAL A 183 -4.36 -0.75 5.48
C VAL A 183 -3.86 -1.73 4.44
N GLU A 184 -4.24 -1.51 3.19
CA GLU A 184 -3.82 -2.29 2.03
C GLU A 184 -2.56 -1.68 1.41
N ASP A 185 -1.44 -2.41 1.42
CA ASP A 185 -0.23 -2.03 0.70
C ASP A 185 -0.22 -2.70 -0.68
N ASN A 186 -0.53 -1.94 -1.70
CA ASN A 186 -0.69 -2.44 -3.07
C ASN A 186 0.44 -1.95 -3.98
N CYS A 187 1.66 -2.39 -3.71
CA CYS A 187 2.84 -2.05 -4.50
C CYS A 187 2.97 -2.83 -5.81
N TYR A 188 2.19 -3.89 -6.01
CA TYR A 188 2.44 -4.87 -7.08
C TYR A 188 1.27 -5.10 -8.03
N ALA A 189 0.09 -4.53 -7.82
CA ALA A 189 -1.08 -4.74 -8.69
C ALA A 189 -0.78 -4.41 -10.16
N ASP A 190 0.07 -3.44 -10.40
CA ASP A 190 0.44 -3.02 -11.76
C ASP A 190 1.43 -3.96 -12.47
N VAL A 191 2.05 -4.89 -11.75
CA VAL A 191 2.92 -5.93 -12.31
C VAL A 191 2.13 -7.21 -12.56
N HIS A 192 0.88 -7.06 -12.97
CA HIS A 192 -0.01 -8.16 -13.29
C HIS A 192 0.21 -8.64 -14.73
N TYR A 193 0.35 -9.96 -14.93
CA TYR A 193 0.69 -10.55 -16.23
C TYR A 193 -0.38 -11.49 -16.76
N ASP A 194 -1.20 -12.09 -15.92
CA ASP A 194 -2.14 -13.12 -16.31
C ASP A 194 -3.35 -13.22 -15.37
N GLY A 195 -4.50 -13.60 -15.95
CA GLY A 195 -5.75 -13.77 -15.23
C GLY A 195 -6.48 -12.45 -14.89
N PRO A 196 -7.58 -12.51 -14.14
CA PRO A 196 -8.29 -11.32 -13.66
C PRO A 196 -7.53 -10.67 -12.50
N LEU A 197 -7.47 -9.34 -12.49
CA LEU A 197 -6.99 -8.58 -11.33
C LEU A 197 -8.04 -8.58 -10.24
N GLU A 198 -7.65 -8.90 -9.01
CA GLU A 198 -8.54 -8.82 -7.87
C GLU A 198 -8.73 -7.37 -7.42
N PRO A 199 -9.97 -6.89 -7.21
CA PRO A 199 -10.24 -5.50 -6.85
C PRO A 199 -9.65 -5.13 -5.49
N ALA A 200 -9.14 -3.92 -5.34
CA ALA A 200 -8.64 -3.39 -4.08
C ALA A 200 -9.74 -3.37 -2.99
N PHE A 201 -9.34 -3.36 -1.70
CA PHE A 201 -10.30 -3.33 -0.59
C PHE A 201 -11.24 -2.13 -0.68
N TYR A 202 -10.71 -0.93 -0.97
CA TYR A 202 -11.52 0.28 -1.11
C TYR A 202 -12.53 0.23 -2.28
N ALA A 203 -12.23 -0.57 -3.32
CA ALA A 203 -13.13 -0.76 -4.46
C ALA A 203 -14.25 -1.75 -4.16
N LEU A 204 -14.05 -2.65 -3.19
CA LEU A 204 -15.05 -3.61 -2.74
C LEU A 204 -16.01 -3.03 -1.72
N ASP A 205 -15.57 -2.04 -0.96
CA ASP A 205 -16.33 -1.43 0.11
C ASP A 205 -15.94 0.05 0.24
N ASN A 206 -16.88 0.94 -0.04
CA ASN A 206 -16.68 2.39 0.03
C ASN A 206 -16.73 2.90 1.49
N ASP A 207 -16.04 2.22 2.39
CA ASP A 207 -15.91 2.60 3.79
C ASP A 207 -14.69 3.52 3.96
N PRO A 208 -14.79 4.67 4.66
CA PRO A 208 -13.65 5.55 4.92
C PRO A 208 -12.53 4.92 5.76
N ASN A 209 -12.77 3.74 6.35
CA ASN A 209 -11.77 2.97 7.06
C ASN A 209 -10.90 2.07 6.15
N GLN A 210 -11.09 2.13 4.84
CA GLN A 210 -10.20 1.48 3.88
C GLN A 210 -9.07 2.44 3.50
N ILE A 211 -7.86 2.14 3.94
CA ILE A 211 -6.66 2.94 3.67
C ILE A 211 -5.82 2.18 2.64
N TYR A 212 -5.54 2.84 1.53
CA TYR A 212 -4.80 2.24 0.43
C TYR A 212 -3.45 2.92 0.26
N LEU A 213 -2.40 2.13 0.14
CA LEU A 213 -1.02 2.58 -0.08
C LEU A 213 -0.53 2.10 -1.43
N CYS A 214 -0.03 2.99 -2.25
CA CYS A 214 0.54 2.63 -3.55
C CYS A 214 1.97 3.13 -3.71
N SER A 215 2.75 2.41 -4.52
CA SER A 215 4.12 2.74 -4.87
C SER A 215 4.33 2.70 -6.37
N LEU A 216 4.99 3.71 -6.94
CA LEU A 216 5.42 3.70 -8.34
C LEU A 216 6.81 3.07 -8.53
N SER A 217 7.41 2.52 -7.46
CA SER A 217 8.76 1.96 -7.50
C SER A 217 8.91 0.76 -8.43
N LYS A 218 7.84 -0.01 -8.66
CA LYS A 218 7.90 -1.25 -9.45
C LYS A 218 7.51 -1.05 -10.91
N ILE A 219 6.85 0.04 -11.24
CA ILE A 219 6.36 0.34 -12.60
C ILE A 219 7.04 1.53 -13.25
N LEU A 220 7.66 2.42 -12.47
CA LEU A 220 8.41 3.57 -12.99
C LEU A 220 9.88 3.49 -12.58
N ALA A 221 10.21 3.86 -11.35
CA ALA A 221 11.57 3.73 -10.84
C ALA A 221 11.60 3.88 -9.31
N PRO A 222 12.31 3.00 -8.59
CA PRO A 222 12.43 3.12 -7.13
C PRO A 222 13.19 4.36 -6.68
N GLY A 223 14.10 4.90 -7.49
CA GLY A 223 14.91 6.09 -7.19
C GLY A 223 14.12 7.39 -7.18
N LEU A 224 12.96 7.47 -7.82
CA LEU A 224 12.11 8.66 -7.85
C LEU A 224 11.33 8.87 -6.55
N ARG A 225 11.25 7.87 -5.70
CA ARG A 225 10.57 7.93 -4.39
C ARG A 225 9.13 8.47 -4.49
N LEU A 226 8.34 7.93 -5.40
CA LEU A 226 6.93 8.31 -5.58
C LEU A 226 5.99 7.23 -5.02
N GLY A 227 5.01 7.68 -4.26
CA GLY A 227 3.91 6.89 -3.73
C GLY A 227 2.75 7.78 -3.32
N TYR A 228 1.64 7.18 -2.87
CA TYR A 228 0.47 7.88 -2.35
C TYR A 228 -0.34 7.00 -1.39
N ILE A 229 -1.12 7.68 -0.59
CA ILE A 229 -2.15 7.12 0.27
C ILE A 229 -3.49 7.52 -0.31
#